data_f10094d59cacf18c19749c4cab12b3b2
#
_entry.id   f10094d59cacf18c19749c4cab12b3b2
#
_cell.length_a   1.000
_cell.length_b   1.000
_cell.length_c   1.000
_cell.angle_alpha   90.00
_cell.angle_beta   90.00
_cell.angle_gamma   90.00
#
_symmetry.space_group_name_H-M   'P 1'
#
loop_
_entity.id
_entity.type
_entity.pdbx_description
1 polymer ?
#
loop_
_entity_poly.entity_id
_entity_poly.type
_entity_poly.pdbx_seq_one_letter_code
_entity_poly.pdbx_strand_id
1 'polypeptide(L)'
;MGNLNSDTNRVYTVMHKSLKCDADEAKQWIKDRSAKYTFDLKEEKTMSFEWYLNNDETEATLIESFEDSDGLKQRMENLMASPIVPEWSERFELKYMMVFGNVKKDVIELLTPFGATFHTFAGGFNHR
;
A
#
# COMPACT_ATOMS: atom_id res chain seq x y z
N MET A 1 -12.46 -20.60 -8.03
CA MET A 1 -12.34 -21.09 -6.68
C MET A 1 -10.88 -21.20 -6.27
N GLY A 2 -10.56 -20.76 -5.05
CA GLY A 2 -9.20 -20.80 -4.56
C GLY A 2 -8.73 -22.18 -4.14
N ASN A 3 -7.44 -22.30 -3.99
CA ASN A 3 -6.75 -23.50 -3.54
C ASN A 3 -6.16 -23.20 -2.15
N LEU A 4 -6.32 -24.11 -1.19
CA LEU A 4 -5.84 -23.89 0.17
C LEU A 4 -4.32 -23.67 0.25
N ASN A 5 -3.60 -24.22 -0.70
CA ASN A 5 -2.16 -24.02 -0.80
C ASN A 5 -1.82 -23.21 -2.03
N SER A 6 -2.68 -22.24 -2.34
CA SER A 6 -2.52 -21.46 -3.54
C SER A 6 -1.16 -20.73 -3.55
N ASP A 7 -0.42 -20.99 -4.59
CA ASP A 7 0.88 -20.39 -4.83
C ASP A 7 0.67 -19.14 -5.69
N THR A 8 -0.12 -18.22 -5.20
CA THR A 8 -0.34 -16.98 -5.95
C THR A 8 0.88 -16.08 -5.81
N ASN A 9 1.19 -15.34 -6.85
CA ASN A 9 2.26 -14.35 -6.79
C ASN A 9 1.76 -13.03 -6.22
N ARG A 10 0.52 -12.98 -5.77
CA ARG A 10 -0.09 -11.76 -5.26
C ARG A 10 0.64 -11.23 -4.04
N VAL A 11 0.84 -9.93 -4.03
CA VAL A 11 1.52 -9.22 -2.95
C VAL A 11 0.57 -8.18 -2.39
N TYR A 12 0.60 -8.00 -1.07
CA TYR A 12 -0.19 -6.97 -0.39
C TYR A 12 0.72 -6.08 0.42
N THR A 13 0.37 -4.81 0.54
CA THR A 13 1.01 -3.91 1.50
C THR A 13 -0.04 -3.32 2.42
N VAL A 14 0.33 -3.16 3.67
CA VAL A 14 -0.49 -2.47 4.68
C VAL A 14 0.39 -1.40 5.30
N MET A 15 0.00 -0.14 5.13
CA MET A 15 0.71 0.99 5.73
C MET A 15 -0.20 1.66 6.75
N HIS A 16 0.23 1.66 7.99
CA HIS A 16 -0.51 2.27 9.10
C HIS A 16 0.12 3.61 9.45
N LYS A 17 -0.72 4.64 9.58
CA LYS A 17 -0.27 6.02 9.70
C LYS A 17 -1.10 6.78 10.72
N SER A 18 -0.47 7.71 11.45
CA SER A 18 -1.24 8.65 12.25
C SER A 18 -1.47 9.93 11.45
N LEU A 19 -2.60 10.60 11.70
CA LEU A 19 -2.93 11.86 11.05
C LEU A 19 -2.16 13.01 11.72
N LYS A 20 -1.63 13.89 10.88
CA LYS A 20 -0.97 15.14 11.31
C LYS A 20 -1.84 16.36 10.99
N CYS A 21 -3.01 16.15 10.41
CA CYS A 21 -3.96 17.19 10.06
C CYS A 21 -5.34 16.76 10.52
N ASP A 22 -6.36 17.61 10.37
CA ASP A 22 -7.70 17.21 10.77
C ASP A 22 -8.25 16.16 9.79
N ALA A 23 -9.25 15.42 10.29
CA ALA A 23 -9.79 14.27 9.55
C ALA A 23 -10.44 14.67 8.22
N ASP A 24 -11.10 15.80 8.16
CA ASP A 24 -11.76 16.23 6.93
C ASP A 24 -10.72 16.57 5.85
N GLU A 25 -9.64 17.22 6.22
CA GLU A 25 -8.53 17.49 5.29
C GLU A 25 -7.92 16.19 4.79
N ALA A 26 -7.69 15.24 5.69
CA ALA A 26 -7.12 13.94 5.33
C ALA A 26 -8.02 13.20 4.34
N LYS A 27 -9.33 13.13 4.63
CA LYS A 27 -10.28 12.43 3.77
C LYS A 27 -10.35 13.07 2.38
N GLN A 28 -10.37 14.38 2.32
CA GLN A 28 -10.45 15.09 1.04
C GLN A 28 -9.20 14.86 0.22
N TRP A 29 -8.03 14.95 0.83
CA TRP A 29 -6.77 14.70 0.16
C TRP A 29 -6.67 13.25 -0.34
N ILE A 30 -7.11 12.28 0.47
CA ILE A 30 -7.11 10.88 0.09
C ILE A 30 -7.94 10.69 -1.19
N LYS A 31 -9.16 11.21 -1.17
CA LYS A 31 -10.11 11.02 -2.27
C LYS A 31 -9.72 11.77 -3.53
N ASP A 32 -9.44 13.06 -3.38
CA ASP A 32 -9.31 13.95 -4.54
C ASP A 32 -7.89 14.00 -5.09
N ARG A 33 -6.90 13.59 -4.28
CA ARG A 33 -5.51 13.68 -4.68
C ARG A 33 -4.84 12.31 -4.74
N SER A 34 -4.72 11.63 -3.59
CA SER A 34 -3.99 10.36 -3.53
C SER A 34 -4.61 9.27 -4.40
N ALA A 35 -5.88 8.99 -4.19
CA ALA A 35 -6.57 7.93 -4.93
C ALA A 35 -6.69 8.27 -6.42
N LYS A 36 -7.06 9.51 -6.73
CA LYS A 36 -7.22 9.93 -8.12
C LYS A 36 -5.88 9.91 -8.87
N TYR A 37 -4.83 10.43 -8.27
CA TYR A 37 -3.50 10.45 -8.89
C TYR A 37 -3.04 9.03 -9.19
N THR A 38 -3.18 8.14 -8.21
CA THR A 38 -2.76 6.75 -8.36
C THR A 38 -3.58 6.03 -9.43
N PHE A 39 -4.89 6.23 -9.41
CA PHE A 39 -5.78 5.63 -10.40
C PHE A 39 -5.40 6.06 -11.83
N ASP A 40 -5.11 7.34 -11.99
CA ASP A 40 -4.80 7.92 -13.31
C ASP A 40 -3.44 7.43 -13.86
N LEU A 41 -2.56 6.90 -13.03
CA LEU A 41 -1.31 6.30 -13.48
C LEU A 41 -1.52 5.01 -14.26
N LYS A 42 -2.66 4.35 -14.07
CA LYS A 42 -3.04 3.12 -14.78
C LYS A 42 -1.97 2.03 -14.66
N GLU A 43 -1.49 1.81 -13.45
CA GLU A 43 -0.51 0.77 -13.18
C GLU A 43 -1.18 -0.59 -13.39
N GLU A 44 -0.73 -1.34 -14.37
CA GLU A 44 -1.40 -2.58 -14.78
C GLU A 44 -1.45 -3.63 -13.69
N LYS A 45 -0.44 -3.67 -12.83
CA LYS A 45 -0.32 -4.71 -11.81
C LYS A 45 -0.83 -4.28 -10.43
N THR A 46 -1.28 -3.04 -10.28
CA THR A 46 -1.93 -2.60 -9.04
C THR A 46 -3.38 -3.02 -9.09
N MET A 47 -3.77 -3.95 -8.24
CA MET A 47 -5.11 -4.54 -8.26
C MET A 47 -6.08 -3.80 -7.36
N SER A 48 -5.61 -3.26 -6.24
CA SER A 48 -6.44 -2.47 -5.34
C SER A 48 -5.60 -1.44 -4.60
N PHE A 49 -6.27 -0.38 -4.18
CA PHE A 49 -5.65 0.75 -3.51
C PHE A 49 -6.75 1.38 -2.65
N GLU A 50 -6.73 1.11 -1.35
CA GLU A 50 -7.86 1.47 -0.49
C GLU A 50 -7.37 2.05 0.82
N TRP A 51 -7.92 3.21 1.17
CA TRP A 51 -7.63 3.88 2.41
C TRP A 51 -8.80 3.71 3.39
N TYR A 52 -8.48 3.56 4.66
CA TYR A 52 -9.46 3.46 5.73
C TYR A 52 -9.01 4.33 6.90
N LEU A 53 -9.97 4.91 7.62
CA LEU A 53 -9.70 5.61 8.87
C LEU A 53 -10.30 4.80 10.03
N ASN A 54 -9.66 4.86 11.19
CA ASN A 54 -10.20 4.25 12.39
C ASN A 54 -11.41 5.06 12.90
N ASN A 55 -12.13 4.53 13.89
CA ASN A 55 -13.42 5.12 14.31
C ASN A 55 -13.28 6.55 14.83
N ASP A 56 -12.22 6.88 15.54
CA ASP A 56 -12.04 8.24 16.03
C ASP A 56 -11.29 9.16 15.05
N GLU A 57 -10.99 8.64 13.87
CA GLU A 57 -10.40 9.38 12.77
C GLU A 57 -9.05 10.02 13.11
N THR A 58 -8.27 9.33 13.92
CA THR A 58 -6.91 9.76 14.28
C THR A 58 -5.83 9.02 13.52
N GLU A 59 -6.19 7.87 12.91
CA GLU A 59 -5.25 7.01 12.20
C GLU A 59 -5.84 6.54 10.89
N ALA A 60 -4.97 6.30 9.92
CA ALA A 60 -5.36 5.84 8.60
C ALA A 60 -4.55 4.60 8.23
N THR A 61 -5.17 3.73 7.45
CA THR A 61 -4.50 2.53 6.92
C THR A 61 -4.71 2.48 5.42
N LEU A 62 -3.61 2.35 4.68
CA LEU A 62 -3.65 2.14 3.24
C LEU A 62 -3.37 0.67 2.96
N ILE A 63 -4.30 0.01 2.28
CA ILE A 63 -4.16 -1.39 1.89
C ILE A 63 -4.09 -1.43 0.37
N GLU A 64 -3.02 -2.04 -0.14
CA GLU A 64 -2.80 -2.18 -1.57
C GLU A 64 -2.57 -3.64 -1.91
N SER A 65 -2.98 -4.04 -3.11
CA SER A 65 -2.65 -5.37 -3.60
C SER A 65 -2.11 -5.29 -5.02
N PHE A 66 -1.21 -6.21 -5.33
CA PHE A 66 -0.48 -6.24 -6.60
C PHE A 66 -0.48 -7.65 -7.16
N GLU A 67 -0.45 -7.73 -8.48
CA GLU A 67 -0.40 -9.02 -9.16
C GLU A 67 0.83 -9.82 -8.75
N ASP A 68 1.97 -9.15 -8.56
CA ASP A 68 3.24 -9.77 -8.17
C ASP A 68 4.20 -8.73 -7.59
N SER A 69 5.41 -9.18 -7.28
CA SER A 69 6.48 -8.35 -6.72
C SER A 69 6.81 -7.16 -7.64
N ASP A 70 6.81 -7.37 -8.94
CA ASP A 70 7.13 -6.30 -9.89
C ASP A 70 6.06 -5.22 -9.89
N GLY A 71 4.81 -5.58 -9.61
CA GLY A 71 3.74 -4.60 -9.45
C GLY A 71 3.97 -3.68 -8.28
N LEU A 72 4.39 -4.23 -7.14
CA LEU A 72 4.74 -3.42 -5.98
C LEU A 72 5.94 -2.52 -6.28
N LYS A 73 6.94 -3.06 -6.96
CA LYS A 73 8.11 -2.27 -7.34
C LYS A 73 7.72 -1.06 -8.18
N GLN A 74 6.89 -1.26 -9.19
CA GLN A 74 6.40 -0.17 -10.05
C GLN A 74 5.65 0.87 -9.23
N ARG A 75 4.77 0.44 -8.31
CA ARG A 75 4.01 1.35 -7.47
C ARG A 75 4.95 2.23 -6.64
N MET A 76 5.95 1.65 -6.04
CA MET A 76 6.89 2.38 -5.20
C MET A 76 7.77 3.34 -6.03
N GLU A 77 8.22 2.91 -7.19
CA GLU A 77 8.99 3.77 -8.08
C GLU A 77 8.17 4.97 -8.54
N ASN A 78 6.91 4.75 -8.91
CA ASN A 78 6.01 5.83 -9.31
C ASN A 78 5.74 6.78 -8.15
N LEU A 79 5.55 6.24 -6.96
CA LEU A 79 5.32 7.06 -5.77
C LEU A 79 6.52 7.97 -5.48
N MET A 80 7.72 7.40 -5.49
CA MET A 80 8.94 8.15 -5.16
C MET A 80 9.25 9.24 -6.18
N ALA A 81 8.82 9.07 -7.43
CA ALA A 81 8.99 10.06 -8.48
C ALA A 81 7.84 11.08 -8.52
N SER A 82 6.84 10.94 -7.66
CA SER A 82 5.61 11.74 -7.75
C SER A 82 5.62 12.94 -6.82
N PRO A 83 4.75 13.93 -7.08
CA PRO A 83 4.56 15.04 -6.14
C PRO A 83 3.75 14.64 -4.89
N ILE A 84 3.27 13.41 -4.82
CA ILE A 84 2.42 12.95 -3.72
C ILE A 84 3.19 12.84 -2.41
N VAL A 85 4.48 12.45 -2.45
CA VAL A 85 5.24 12.19 -1.23
C VAL A 85 5.31 13.40 -0.29
N PRO A 86 5.66 14.62 -0.75
CA PRO A 86 5.64 15.77 0.14
C PRO A 86 4.25 16.07 0.70
N GLU A 87 3.21 15.93 -0.11
CA GLU A 87 1.83 16.16 0.32
C GLU A 87 1.41 15.14 1.39
N TRP A 88 1.80 13.90 1.19
CA TRP A 88 1.56 12.80 2.12
C TRP A 88 2.25 13.08 3.46
N SER A 89 3.51 13.49 3.42
CA SER A 89 4.33 13.74 4.61
C SER A 89 3.79 14.89 5.45
N GLU A 90 3.12 15.85 4.83
CA GLU A 90 2.48 16.95 5.57
C GLU A 90 1.26 16.47 6.35
N ARG A 91 0.61 15.41 5.92
CA ARG A 91 -0.68 14.96 6.44
C ARG A 91 -0.61 13.73 7.31
N PHE A 92 0.43 12.92 7.14
CA PHE A 92 0.53 11.62 7.82
C PHE A 92 1.94 11.36 8.32
N GLU A 93 2.01 10.59 9.40
CA GLU A 93 3.26 10.00 9.89
C GLU A 93 3.14 8.50 9.77
N LEU A 94 4.09 7.87 9.06
CA LEU A 94 4.11 6.42 8.91
C LEU A 94 4.45 5.76 10.24
N LYS A 95 3.60 4.85 10.71
CA LYS A 95 3.82 4.09 11.93
C LYS A 95 4.50 2.75 11.63
N TYR A 96 3.95 2.00 10.68
CA TYR A 96 4.59 0.77 10.24
C TYR A 96 4.07 0.40 8.85
N MET A 97 4.86 -0.43 8.18
CA MET A 97 4.52 -0.97 6.87
C MET A 97 4.75 -2.48 6.90
N MET A 98 3.74 -3.23 6.48
CA MET A 98 3.84 -4.69 6.36
C MET A 98 3.66 -5.08 4.90
N VAL A 99 4.47 -6.03 4.46
CA VAL A 99 4.44 -6.54 3.09
C VAL A 99 4.18 -8.04 3.15
N PHE A 100 3.16 -8.51 2.43
CA PHE A 100 2.74 -9.90 2.45
C PHE A 100 2.89 -10.53 1.07
N GLY A 101 3.50 -11.71 1.02
CA GLY A 101 3.65 -12.48 -0.21
C GLY A 101 5.10 -12.62 -0.67
N ASN A 102 5.27 -13.14 -1.87
CA ASN A 102 6.59 -13.43 -2.41
C ASN A 102 7.18 -12.20 -3.10
N VAL A 103 7.96 -11.44 -2.37
CA VAL A 103 8.65 -10.28 -2.94
C VAL A 103 10.09 -10.63 -3.25
N LYS A 104 10.59 -10.08 -4.35
CA LYS A 104 11.98 -10.31 -4.78
C LYS A 104 12.93 -9.47 -3.93
N LYS A 105 14.19 -9.84 -3.99
CA LYS A 105 15.25 -9.18 -3.22
C LYS A 105 15.31 -7.68 -3.45
N ASP A 106 15.13 -7.24 -4.70
CA ASP A 106 15.17 -5.81 -5.04
C ASP A 106 14.07 -5.02 -4.33
N VAL A 107 12.89 -5.61 -4.16
CA VAL A 107 11.79 -4.97 -3.44
C VAL A 107 12.09 -4.93 -1.95
N ILE A 108 12.65 -6.00 -1.39
CA ILE A 108 13.05 -6.03 0.02
C ILE A 108 14.07 -4.91 0.28
N GLU A 109 15.06 -4.77 -0.57
CA GLU A 109 16.07 -3.73 -0.43
C GLU A 109 15.46 -2.33 -0.55
N LEU A 110 14.50 -2.16 -1.45
CA LEU A 110 13.83 -0.88 -1.67
C LEU A 110 13.01 -0.45 -0.45
N LEU A 111 12.33 -1.38 0.21
CA LEU A 111 11.36 -1.07 1.27
C LEU A 111 11.91 -1.17 2.67
N THR A 112 13.04 -1.84 2.87
CA THR A 112 13.66 -1.96 4.20
C THR A 112 13.94 -0.59 4.84
N PRO A 113 14.42 0.43 4.11
CA PRO A 113 14.64 1.74 4.73
C PRO A 113 13.39 2.40 5.30
N PHE A 114 12.19 1.99 4.86
CA PHE A 114 10.93 2.50 5.40
C PHE A 114 10.46 1.75 6.63
N GLY A 115 11.27 0.82 7.13
CA GLY A 115 10.92 -0.01 8.28
C GLY A 115 9.94 -1.13 7.94
N ALA A 116 9.81 -1.48 6.67
CA ALA A 116 8.89 -2.54 6.25
C ALA A 116 9.29 -3.88 6.83
N THR A 117 8.28 -4.67 7.24
CA THR A 117 8.45 -6.07 7.62
C THR A 117 7.86 -6.94 6.51
N PHE A 118 8.44 -8.12 6.30
CA PHE A 118 8.08 -8.98 5.20
C PHE A 118 7.54 -10.32 5.73
N HIS A 119 6.42 -10.77 5.15
CA HIS A 119 5.67 -11.92 5.64
C HIS A 119 5.35 -12.84 4.47
N THR A 120 5.70 -14.10 4.62
CA THR A 120 5.47 -15.09 3.56
C THR A 120 4.15 -15.80 3.78
N PHE A 121 3.56 -16.28 2.68
CA PHE A 121 2.30 -17.01 2.74
C PHE A 121 2.48 -18.30 3.56
N ALA A 122 1.61 -18.50 4.55
CA ALA A 122 1.66 -19.69 5.41
C ALA A 122 0.56 -20.66 5.07
N GLY A 123 -0.59 -20.19 4.60
CA GLY A 123 -1.72 -21.05 4.30
C GLY A 123 -3.00 -20.25 4.22
N GLY A 124 -3.97 -20.78 3.51
CA GLY A 124 -5.24 -20.10 3.33
C GLY A 124 -5.69 -20.19 1.89
N PHE A 125 -6.71 -19.43 1.56
CA PHE A 125 -7.22 -19.43 0.19
C PHE A 125 -7.80 -18.08 -0.18
N ASN A 126 -7.96 -17.87 -1.48
CA ASN A 126 -8.57 -16.68 -2.01
C ASN A 126 -9.62 -17.09 -3.05
N HIS A 127 -10.87 -16.66 -2.84
CA HIS A 127 -11.93 -16.88 -3.82
C HIS A 127 -11.94 -15.76 -4.84
N ARG A 128 -12.10 -16.12 -6.09
CA ARG A 128 -12.10 -15.17 -7.20
C ARG A 128 -13.44 -15.17 -7.87
#